data_465050acdd4ccc42e8e45de96189fb49
#
_entry.id   465050acdd4ccc42e8e45de96189fb49
#
_cell.length_a   1.000
_cell.length_b   1.000
_cell.length_c   1.000
_cell.angle_alpha   90.00
_cell.angle_beta   90.00
_cell.angle_gamma   90.00
#
_symmetry.space_group_name_H-M   'P 1'
#
loop_
_entity.id
_entity.type
_entity.pdbx_description
1 polymer ?
#
loop_
_entity_poly.entity_id
_entity_poly.type
_entity_poly.pdbx_seq_one_letter_code
_entity_poly.pdbx_strand_id
1 'polypeptide(L)'
;MAAKRPFCTVAQQVMKIQKSLCGDWRAANLWHRVIRKSLIDDVGFHVSEMDPCLFIKEGCAIITYVDDVIIFGRGNAHIEKVLAQFRDLKYEFSRDEGFSSYLGIQIERRSDGKIKLSQPHLKTSVVDVLGLSQANSCSTPIAAPLFKHKDSPLFDNSFNCRSALGMLQYLGNNTHPECAYAINACARYSVEPRQAHGNAVEKIGRCLLGVMDEGLIIDPNGPMSLDLWVDADFAGNCTTTESDDPSSVRSRTGFVVTLGSVPVLWKSVVQTEIALSAMESEHISLSTAMRKLIQLRAVLFEPDEHFKLGLSDKTSTISHVFEDDRACRILATTDPLRMTPRSKSLAVKCHWFCSHSSPDSIVIQDIESANQKADGFTKPLATKLFRAWRRVVCRW
;
A
#
# COMPACT_ATOMS: atom_id res chain seq x y z
N MET A 1 2.53 18.89 61.38
CA MET A 1 1.56 19.68 60.61
C MET A 1 2.12 19.92 59.18
N ALA A 2 1.70 19.15 58.21
CA ALA A 2 2.12 19.28 56.84
C ALA A 2 1.25 20.38 56.18
N ALA A 3 1.88 21.46 55.75
CA ALA A 3 1.21 22.54 55.05
C ALA A 3 0.64 22.03 53.71
N LYS A 4 -0.67 22.02 53.59
CA LYS A 4 -1.39 21.80 52.34
C LYS A 4 -1.01 22.91 51.37
N ARG A 5 -0.33 22.59 50.28
CA ARG A 5 -0.13 23.55 49.18
C ARG A 5 -1.53 23.91 48.62
N PRO A 6 -1.84 25.19 48.39
CA PRO A 6 -3.12 25.57 47.84
C PRO A 6 -3.23 25.01 46.40
N PHE A 7 -4.34 24.35 46.15
CA PHE A 7 -4.73 23.99 44.76
C PHE A 7 -4.77 25.26 43.92
N CYS A 8 -3.85 25.43 42.99
CA CYS A 8 -3.91 26.48 41.98
C CYS A 8 -5.17 26.25 41.15
N THR A 9 -6.13 27.14 41.22
CA THR A 9 -7.30 27.11 40.34
C THR A 9 -6.83 27.36 38.91
N VAL A 10 -7.26 26.53 37.98
CA VAL A 10 -6.86 26.49 36.54
C VAL A 10 -6.98 27.85 35.84
N ALA A 11 -7.70 28.80 36.44
CA ALA A 11 -7.91 30.17 35.91
C ALA A 11 -6.73 31.16 36.16
N GLN A 12 -5.73 30.81 36.99
CA GLN A 12 -4.72 31.78 37.39
C GLN A 12 -3.35 31.68 36.73
N GLN A 13 -3.05 30.61 35.96
CA GLN A 13 -1.81 30.50 35.21
C GLN A 13 -2.03 29.79 33.88
N VAL A 14 -2.15 30.56 32.82
CA VAL A 14 -2.18 30.09 31.44
C VAL A 14 -0.83 30.35 30.81
N MET A 15 -0.15 29.29 30.38
CA MET A 15 1.07 29.45 29.56
C MET A 15 0.67 29.59 28.09
N LYS A 16 1.08 30.69 27.47
CA LYS A 16 0.92 30.90 26.03
C LYS A 16 1.99 30.09 25.30
N ILE A 17 1.57 29.08 24.54
CA ILE A 17 2.45 28.31 23.64
C ILE A 17 2.85 29.24 22.48
N GLN A 18 4.14 29.53 22.35
CA GLN A 18 4.66 30.42 21.29
C GLN A 18 5.17 29.64 20.07
N LYS A 19 5.49 28.35 20.22
CA LYS A 19 5.93 27.45 19.13
C LYS A 19 5.05 26.20 19.10
N SER A 20 4.97 25.55 17.95
CA SER A 20 4.27 24.26 17.83
C SER A 20 4.86 23.24 18.80
N LEU A 21 4.00 22.52 19.51
CA LEU A 21 4.39 21.47 20.45
C LEU A 21 4.29 20.14 19.76
N CYS A 22 5.31 19.27 19.90
CA CYS A 22 5.24 17.89 19.43
C CYS A 22 4.04 17.18 20.09
N GLY A 23 3.18 16.55 19.27
CA GLY A 23 1.93 15.94 19.71
C GLY A 23 0.67 16.81 19.53
N ASP A 24 0.79 18.10 19.21
CA ASP A 24 -0.34 18.90 18.74
C ASP A 24 -0.76 18.38 17.34
N TRP A 25 -2.05 18.13 17.14
CA TRP A 25 -2.60 17.67 15.88
C TRP A 25 -2.28 18.58 14.67
N ARG A 26 -1.96 19.85 14.90
CA ARG A 26 -1.56 20.84 13.89
C ARG A 26 -0.06 20.83 13.60
N ALA A 27 0.75 20.22 14.46
CA ALA A 27 2.21 20.34 14.40
C ALA A 27 2.78 19.86 13.05
N ALA A 28 2.36 18.68 12.56
CA ALA A 28 2.78 18.14 11.28
C ALA A 28 2.41 19.05 10.10
N ASN A 29 1.20 19.65 10.11
CA ASN A 29 0.76 20.56 9.04
C ASN A 29 1.55 21.89 9.07
N LEU A 30 1.81 22.43 10.26
CA LEU A 30 2.61 23.64 10.41
C LEU A 30 4.06 23.41 9.95
N TRP A 31 4.65 22.28 10.32
CA TRP A 31 5.98 21.89 9.85
C TRP A 31 6.01 21.75 8.33
N HIS A 32 5.06 21.02 7.75
CA HIS A 32 4.98 20.87 6.29
C HIS A 32 4.88 22.22 5.57
N ARG A 33 4.13 23.19 6.09
CA ARG A 33 4.05 24.55 5.53
C ARG A 33 5.39 25.27 5.58
N VAL A 34 6.12 25.13 6.68
CA VAL A 34 7.44 25.77 6.84
C VAL A 34 8.45 25.18 5.87
N ILE A 35 8.61 23.85 5.88
CA ILE A 35 9.58 23.18 4.99
C ILE A 35 9.23 23.39 3.52
N ARG A 36 7.93 23.31 3.15
CA ARG A 36 7.46 23.58 1.80
C ARG A 36 7.83 25.00 1.36
N LYS A 37 7.61 25.99 2.22
CA LYS A 37 7.97 27.38 1.89
C LYS A 37 9.46 27.52 1.66
N SER A 38 10.30 27.01 2.56
CA SER A 38 11.75 27.07 2.39
C SER A 38 12.23 26.34 1.13
N LEU A 39 11.67 25.16 0.82
CA LEU A 39 12.04 24.43 -0.39
C LEU A 39 11.71 25.20 -1.66
N ILE A 40 10.59 25.91 -1.71
CA ILE A 40 10.16 26.68 -2.88
C ILE A 40 10.89 28.01 -2.95
N ASP A 41 10.77 28.85 -1.90
CA ASP A 41 11.17 30.25 -1.95
C ASP A 41 12.69 30.41 -1.79
N ASP A 42 13.33 29.62 -0.91
CA ASP A 42 14.74 29.77 -0.56
C ASP A 42 15.65 28.82 -1.34
N VAL A 43 15.20 27.57 -1.59
CA VAL A 43 16.02 26.54 -2.23
C VAL A 43 15.71 26.39 -3.73
N GLY A 44 14.52 26.83 -4.18
CA GLY A 44 14.12 26.87 -5.58
C GLY A 44 13.65 25.53 -6.14
N PHE A 45 12.94 24.75 -5.35
CA PHE A 45 12.22 23.56 -5.80
C PHE A 45 10.81 23.90 -6.31
N HIS A 46 10.29 23.08 -7.19
CA HIS A 46 8.89 23.04 -7.60
C HIS A 46 8.19 21.91 -6.86
N VAL A 47 6.95 22.13 -6.44
CA VAL A 47 6.11 21.05 -5.87
C VAL A 47 5.54 20.23 -7.02
N SER A 48 5.56 18.90 -6.89
CA SER A 48 4.88 18.00 -7.80
C SER A 48 3.37 18.31 -7.88
N GLU A 49 2.82 18.21 -9.07
CA GLU A 49 1.38 18.33 -9.27
C GLU A 49 0.62 17.11 -8.70
N MET A 50 1.31 15.98 -8.59
CA MET A 50 0.75 14.71 -8.16
C MET A 50 0.84 14.45 -6.66
N ASP A 51 1.92 14.90 -6.02
CA ASP A 51 2.15 14.68 -4.58
C ASP A 51 2.71 15.95 -3.90
N PRO A 52 1.98 16.55 -2.96
CA PRO A 52 2.42 17.77 -2.27
C PRO A 52 3.67 17.58 -1.40
N CYS A 53 4.11 16.34 -1.16
CA CYS A 53 5.32 16.00 -0.42
C CYS A 53 6.52 15.72 -1.33
N LEU A 54 6.33 15.70 -2.65
CA LEU A 54 7.39 15.55 -3.64
C LEU A 54 7.79 16.93 -4.21
N PHE A 55 9.06 17.24 -4.09
CA PHE A 55 9.65 18.49 -4.59
C PHE A 55 10.72 18.18 -5.63
N ILE A 56 10.69 18.87 -6.75
CA ILE A 56 11.53 18.59 -7.91
C ILE A 56 12.30 19.83 -8.33
N LYS A 57 13.58 19.66 -8.64
CA LYS A 57 14.48 20.67 -9.17
C LYS A 57 15.43 20.01 -10.14
N GLU A 58 16.01 20.78 -11.07
CA GLU A 58 17.00 20.22 -11.99
C GLU A 58 18.11 19.47 -11.27
N GLY A 59 18.25 18.19 -11.60
CA GLY A 59 19.22 17.26 -11.04
C GLY A 59 18.94 16.77 -9.61
N CYS A 60 17.79 17.15 -9.00
CA CYS A 60 17.49 16.76 -7.62
C CYS A 60 15.98 16.65 -7.35
N ALA A 61 15.55 15.68 -6.53
CA ALA A 61 14.21 15.58 -5.96
C ALA A 61 14.26 15.33 -4.46
N ILE A 62 13.22 15.78 -3.78
CA ILE A 62 13.06 15.63 -2.34
C ILE A 62 11.66 15.06 -2.06
N ILE A 63 11.61 14.02 -1.24
CA ILE A 63 10.38 13.53 -0.63
C ILE A 63 10.43 13.85 0.86
N THR A 64 9.37 14.48 1.37
CA THR A 64 9.24 14.80 2.79
C THR A 64 8.15 13.96 3.45
N TYR A 65 8.45 13.42 4.61
CA TYR A 65 7.46 12.75 5.46
C TYR A 65 7.65 13.19 6.91
N VAL A 66 6.86 14.17 7.34
CA VAL A 66 7.02 14.85 8.62
C VAL A 66 8.46 15.34 8.79
N ASP A 67 9.24 14.74 9.68
CA ASP A 67 10.64 15.14 9.98
C ASP A 67 11.65 14.38 9.08
N ASP A 68 11.23 13.30 8.42
CA ASP A 68 12.08 12.51 7.54
C ASP A 68 12.10 13.09 6.12
N VAL A 69 13.29 13.23 5.56
CA VAL A 69 13.51 13.79 4.22
C VAL A 69 14.42 12.85 3.42
N ILE A 70 13.96 12.44 2.23
CA ILE A 70 14.81 11.71 1.27
C ILE A 70 15.21 12.68 0.17
N ILE A 71 16.51 12.74 -0.13
CA ILE A 71 17.06 13.54 -1.22
C ILE A 71 17.61 12.63 -2.29
N PHE A 72 17.10 12.74 -3.51
CA PHE A 72 17.61 12.08 -4.69
C PHE A 72 18.37 13.09 -5.55
N GLY A 73 19.53 12.71 -6.07
CA GLY A 73 20.33 13.57 -6.94
C GLY A 73 21.02 12.76 -8.03
N ARG A 74 21.25 13.38 -9.21
CA ARG A 74 22.04 12.78 -10.29
C ARG A 74 23.47 12.44 -9.91
N GLY A 75 23.93 13.05 -8.81
CA GLY A 75 25.25 12.80 -8.22
C GLY A 75 25.38 13.56 -6.91
N ASN A 76 26.37 13.20 -6.12
CA ASN A 76 26.59 13.77 -4.77
C ASN A 76 26.70 15.29 -4.77
N ALA A 77 27.23 15.90 -5.84
CA ALA A 77 27.35 17.36 -5.93
C ALA A 77 26.00 18.10 -5.84
N HIS A 78 24.94 17.54 -6.42
CA HIS A 78 23.59 18.12 -6.33
C HIS A 78 23.03 18.00 -4.93
N ILE A 79 23.24 16.85 -4.28
CA ILE A 79 22.81 16.59 -2.90
C ILE A 79 23.54 17.55 -1.94
N GLU A 80 24.88 17.65 -2.05
CA GLU A 80 25.67 18.54 -1.20
C GLU A 80 25.28 20.01 -1.34
N LYS A 81 24.94 20.45 -2.55
CA LYS A 81 24.45 21.82 -2.77
C LYS A 81 23.15 22.08 -2.01
N VAL A 82 22.20 21.13 -2.02
CA VAL A 82 20.95 21.26 -1.28
C VAL A 82 21.20 21.24 0.23
N LEU A 83 22.08 20.34 0.71
CA LEU A 83 22.44 20.27 2.13
C LEU A 83 23.14 21.54 2.61
N ALA A 84 23.98 22.17 1.78
CA ALA A 84 24.58 23.46 2.09
C ALA A 84 23.51 24.57 2.26
N GLN A 85 22.54 24.62 1.33
CA GLN A 85 21.41 25.57 1.44
C GLN A 85 20.60 25.35 2.73
N PHE A 86 20.37 24.10 3.14
CA PHE A 86 19.68 23.82 4.42
C PHE A 86 20.50 24.29 5.64
N ARG A 87 21.84 24.15 5.62
CA ARG A 87 22.71 24.69 6.68
C ARG A 87 22.66 26.21 6.73
N ASP A 88 22.66 26.88 5.58
CA ASP A 88 22.55 28.35 5.49
C ASP A 88 21.21 28.83 6.06
N LEU A 89 20.13 28.08 5.86
CA LEU A 89 18.82 28.33 6.45
C LEU A 89 18.70 27.89 7.91
N LYS A 90 19.81 27.40 8.51
CA LYS A 90 19.92 26.98 9.91
C LYS A 90 18.98 25.79 10.27
N TYR A 91 18.71 24.93 9.33
CA TYR A 91 18.09 23.63 9.64
C TYR A 91 19.12 22.71 10.30
N GLU A 92 18.73 22.14 11.46
CA GLU A 92 19.49 21.08 12.13
C GLU A 92 19.00 19.73 11.59
N PHE A 93 19.88 18.90 11.06
CA PHE A 93 19.57 17.59 10.51
C PHE A 93 20.71 16.61 10.73
N SER A 94 20.37 15.34 10.88
CA SER A 94 21.31 14.22 10.78
C SER A 94 21.23 13.61 9.38
N ARG A 95 22.32 13.03 8.90
CA ARG A 95 22.38 12.39 7.60
C ARG A 95 22.66 10.89 7.76
N ASP A 96 21.83 10.06 7.15
CA ASP A 96 22.13 8.64 6.89
C ASP A 96 22.72 8.52 5.48
N GLU A 97 24.04 8.33 5.39
CA GLU A 97 24.72 8.19 4.09
C GLU A 97 24.46 6.85 3.41
N GLY A 98 24.11 5.83 4.20
CA GLY A 98 23.84 4.49 3.70
C GLY A 98 22.47 4.29 3.09
N PHE A 99 21.51 5.19 3.42
CA PHE A 99 20.09 4.98 3.13
C PHE A 99 19.67 3.55 3.46
N SER A 100 19.98 3.13 4.69
CA SER A 100 19.80 1.77 5.18
C SER A 100 18.40 1.49 5.71
N SER A 101 17.65 2.55 6.03
CA SER A 101 16.27 2.44 6.51
C SER A 101 15.45 3.70 6.21
N TYR A 102 14.15 3.51 6.01
CA TYR A 102 13.19 4.60 5.88
C TYR A 102 11.81 4.17 6.37
N LEU A 103 11.19 4.95 7.26
CA LEU A 103 9.88 4.69 7.83
C LEU A 103 9.72 3.25 8.37
N GLY A 104 10.73 2.73 9.06
CA GLY A 104 10.73 1.38 9.62
C GLY A 104 10.89 0.25 8.60
N ILE A 105 11.20 0.58 7.35
CA ILE A 105 11.59 -0.36 6.30
C ILE A 105 13.11 -0.37 6.21
N GLN A 106 13.71 -1.53 6.38
CA GLN A 106 15.15 -1.74 6.17
C GLN A 106 15.42 -1.92 4.68
N ILE A 107 16.46 -1.24 4.20
CA ILE A 107 16.90 -1.23 2.80
C ILE A 107 18.29 -1.83 2.73
N GLU A 108 18.39 -3.04 2.19
CA GLU A 108 19.63 -3.78 2.08
C GLU A 108 20.07 -3.87 0.61
N ARG A 109 21.27 -3.39 0.32
CA ARG A 109 21.90 -3.58 -0.99
C ARG A 109 22.65 -4.92 -0.99
N ARG A 110 22.20 -5.83 -1.84
CA ARG A 110 22.76 -7.18 -1.96
C ARG A 110 23.99 -7.18 -2.86
N SER A 111 24.83 -8.20 -2.68
CA SER A 111 26.03 -8.40 -3.51
C SER A 111 25.73 -8.64 -5.00
N ASP A 112 24.51 -9.10 -5.34
CA ASP A 112 24.03 -9.28 -6.71
C ASP A 112 23.50 -7.98 -7.35
N GLY A 113 23.64 -6.83 -6.68
CA GLY A 113 23.16 -5.52 -7.13
C GLY A 113 21.68 -5.26 -6.89
N LYS A 114 20.94 -6.25 -6.38
CA LYS A 114 19.52 -6.08 -6.03
C LYS A 114 19.35 -5.38 -4.69
N ILE A 115 18.16 -4.85 -4.47
CA ILE A 115 17.78 -4.16 -3.24
C ILE A 115 16.70 -4.97 -2.56
N LYS A 116 16.88 -5.30 -1.27
CA LYS A 116 15.87 -5.94 -0.44
C LYS A 116 15.24 -4.92 0.50
N LEU A 117 13.91 -4.88 0.49
CA LEU A 117 13.10 -4.10 1.42
C LEU A 117 12.46 -5.05 2.45
N SER A 118 12.72 -4.85 3.73
CA SER A 118 12.22 -5.72 4.79
C SER A 118 11.87 -4.95 6.07
N GLN A 119 11.13 -5.59 6.96
CA GLN A 119 10.72 -5.00 8.26
C GLN A 119 10.97 -6.00 9.40
N PRO A 120 12.23 -6.41 9.67
CA PRO A 120 12.54 -7.47 10.62
C PRO A 120 12.08 -7.12 12.06
N HIS A 121 12.30 -5.88 12.51
CA HIS A 121 11.87 -5.45 13.84
C HIS A 121 10.35 -5.53 14.01
N LEU A 122 9.59 -5.12 13.02
CA LEU A 122 8.14 -5.19 13.07
C LEU A 122 7.65 -6.65 13.06
N LYS A 123 8.28 -7.53 12.26
CA LYS A 123 7.97 -8.98 12.28
C LYS A 123 8.20 -9.58 13.67
N THR A 124 9.34 -9.30 14.30
CA THR A 124 9.63 -9.73 15.67
C THR A 124 8.58 -9.21 16.65
N SER A 125 8.25 -7.92 16.59
CA SER A 125 7.22 -7.34 17.45
C SER A 125 5.83 -7.99 17.28
N VAL A 126 5.45 -8.35 16.05
CA VAL A 126 4.20 -9.08 15.77
C VAL A 126 4.24 -10.47 16.42
N VAL A 127 5.33 -11.21 16.27
CA VAL A 127 5.53 -12.54 16.86
C VAL A 127 5.43 -12.48 18.38
N ASP A 128 6.07 -11.48 19.01
CA ASP A 128 6.07 -11.29 20.45
C ASP A 128 4.68 -10.93 21.00
N VAL A 129 4.00 -9.98 20.35
CA VAL A 129 2.62 -9.57 20.74
C VAL A 129 1.63 -10.73 20.64
N LEU A 130 1.81 -11.61 19.66
CA LEU A 130 0.98 -12.80 19.46
C LEU A 130 1.42 -14.00 20.32
N GLY A 131 2.50 -13.90 21.10
CA GLY A 131 3.02 -14.99 21.95
C GLY A 131 3.53 -16.19 21.15
N LEU A 132 4.02 -15.97 19.91
CA LEU A 132 4.35 -17.03 18.97
C LEU A 132 5.82 -17.42 18.91
N SER A 133 6.68 -16.94 19.82
CA SER A 133 8.13 -17.15 19.80
C SER A 133 8.55 -18.64 19.80
N GLN A 134 7.70 -19.53 20.33
CA GLN A 134 7.91 -20.99 20.35
C GLN A 134 6.96 -21.75 19.44
N ALA A 135 6.19 -21.05 18.60
CA ALA A 135 5.21 -21.67 17.72
C ALA A 135 5.84 -22.21 16.44
N ASN A 136 5.26 -23.27 15.91
CA ASN A 136 5.63 -23.77 14.58
C ASN A 136 5.13 -22.83 13.48
N SER A 137 5.95 -22.57 12.47
CA SER A 137 5.57 -21.83 11.28
C SER A 137 4.49 -22.58 10.48
N CYS A 138 3.73 -21.84 9.67
CA CYS A 138 2.79 -22.43 8.72
C CYS A 138 2.98 -21.86 7.30
N SER A 139 2.45 -22.58 6.31
CA SER A 139 2.74 -22.29 4.91
C SER A 139 1.87 -21.21 4.28
N THR A 140 0.70 -20.91 4.87
CA THR A 140 -0.29 -19.97 4.32
C THR A 140 -0.84 -19.09 5.43
N PRO A 141 -1.04 -17.78 5.18
CA PRO A 141 -1.55 -16.87 6.18
C PRO A 141 -3.03 -17.11 6.54
N ILE A 142 -3.77 -17.73 5.62
CA ILE A 142 -5.18 -18.12 5.82
C ILE A 142 -5.48 -19.37 5.01
N ALA A 143 -6.40 -20.21 5.50
CA ALA A 143 -6.71 -21.48 4.85
C ALA A 143 -8.05 -21.48 4.12
N ALA A 144 -8.99 -20.65 4.55
CA ALA A 144 -10.35 -20.56 4.04
C ALA A 144 -10.88 -19.13 4.19
N PRO A 145 -11.96 -18.75 3.51
CA PRO A 145 -12.65 -17.48 3.75
C PRO A 145 -13.03 -17.33 5.23
N LEU A 146 -12.96 -16.12 5.73
CA LEU A 146 -13.29 -15.80 7.10
C LEU A 146 -14.69 -15.18 7.16
N PHE A 147 -15.52 -15.74 8.02
CA PHE A 147 -16.93 -15.37 8.23
C PHE A 147 -17.14 -14.75 9.60
N LYS A 148 -18.38 -14.35 9.90
CA LYS A 148 -18.76 -13.78 11.18
C LYS A 148 -18.62 -14.77 12.35
N HIS A 149 -18.69 -16.06 12.07
CA HIS A 149 -18.53 -17.17 13.05
C HIS A 149 -19.35 -16.99 14.34
N LYS A 150 -20.66 -16.75 14.20
CA LYS A 150 -21.57 -16.48 15.33
C LYS A 150 -21.55 -17.56 16.43
N ASP A 151 -21.34 -18.80 16.02
CA ASP A 151 -21.25 -19.96 16.95
C ASP A 151 -19.90 -20.08 17.65
N SER A 152 -18.87 -19.34 17.21
CA SER A 152 -17.59 -19.30 17.90
C SER A 152 -17.69 -18.40 19.15
N PRO A 153 -17.08 -18.77 20.28
CA PRO A 153 -17.06 -17.93 21.48
C PRO A 153 -16.39 -16.58 21.20
N LEU A 154 -16.68 -15.60 22.04
CA LEU A 154 -15.95 -14.33 22.02
C LEU A 154 -14.46 -14.59 22.19
N PHE A 155 -13.65 -13.78 21.56
CA PHE A 155 -12.20 -13.87 21.68
C PHE A 155 -11.76 -13.65 23.12
N ASP A 156 -10.88 -14.50 23.63
CA ASP A 156 -10.41 -14.52 25.01
C ASP A 156 -9.49 -13.36 25.39
N ASN A 157 -9.16 -12.48 24.41
CA ASN A 157 -8.24 -11.36 24.54
C ASN A 157 -6.83 -11.78 24.97
N SER A 158 -6.37 -12.98 24.60
CA SER A 158 -4.99 -13.44 24.81
C SER A 158 -3.95 -12.47 24.26
N PHE A 159 -4.35 -11.64 23.28
CA PHE A 159 -3.59 -10.47 22.79
C PHE A 159 -4.56 -9.35 22.37
N ASN A 160 -4.04 -8.12 22.22
CA ASN A 160 -4.83 -7.02 21.68
C ASN A 160 -4.99 -7.15 20.15
N CYS A 161 -6.14 -7.67 19.72
CA CYS A 161 -6.43 -7.97 18.31
C CYS A 161 -6.30 -6.73 17.39
N ARG A 162 -6.77 -5.55 17.83
CA ARG A 162 -6.67 -4.31 17.04
C ARG A 162 -5.23 -3.86 16.88
N SER A 163 -4.44 -3.92 17.94
CA SER A 163 -3.02 -3.55 17.91
C SER A 163 -2.25 -4.50 16.99
N ALA A 164 -2.44 -5.81 17.13
CA ALA A 164 -1.82 -6.80 16.28
C ALA A 164 -2.18 -6.62 14.80
N LEU A 165 -3.47 -6.39 14.51
CA LEU A 165 -3.92 -6.11 13.14
C LEU A 165 -3.35 -4.80 12.58
N GLY A 166 -3.18 -3.75 13.39
CA GLY A 166 -2.53 -2.51 12.98
C GLY A 166 -1.08 -2.74 12.55
N MET A 167 -0.32 -3.51 13.33
CA MET A 167 1.06 -3.89 13.01
C MET A 167 1.12 -4.74 11.74
N LEU A 168 0.24 -5.73 11.61
CA LEU A 168 0.12 -6.59 10.43
C LEU A 168 -0.27 -5.79 9.18
N GLN A 169 -1.19 -4.81 9.29
CA GLN A 169 -1.56 -3.93 8.18
C GLN A 169 -0.37 -3.10 7.70
N TYR A 170 0.43 -2.56 8.63
CA TYR A 170 1.63 -1.81 8.25
C TYR A 170 2.64 -2.72 7.53
N LEU A 171 2.86 -3.93 8.03
CA LEU A 171 3.71 -4.94 7.40
C LEU A 171 3.18 -5.35 6.01
N GLY A 172 1.90 -5.70 5.93
CA GLY A 172 1.25 -6.17 4.71
C GLY A 172 1.13 -5.10 3.62
N ASN A 173 1.09 -3.82 3.98
CA ASN A 173 1.02 -2.72 3.02
C ASN A 173 2.40 -2.27 2.49
N ASN A 174 3.50 -2.67 3.14
CA ASN A 174 4.84 -2.19 2.78
C ASN A 174 5.75 -3.29 2.21
N THR A 175 5.82 -4.47 2.83
CA THR A 175 6.81 -5.49 2.44
C THR A 175 6.27 -6.90 2.29
N HIS A 176 5.01 -7.17 2.69
CA HIS A 176 4.41 -8.52 2.68
C HIS A 176 3.06 -8.56 1.95
N PRO A 177 3.03 -8.33 0.61
CA PRO A 177 1.80 -8.35 -0.19
C PRO A 177 1.04 -9.67 -0.07
N GLU A 178 1.73 -10.78 0.15
CA GLU A 178 1.13 -12.11 0.28
C GLU A 178 0.22 -12.29 1.49
N CYS A 179 0.33 -11.40 2.48
CA CYS A 179 -0.54 -11.39 3.65
C CYS A 179 -1.75 -10.46 3.50
N ALA A 180 -1.82 -9.63 2.47
CA ALA A 180 -2.81 -8.56 2.35
C ALA A 180 -4.26 -9.05 2.41
N TYR A 181 -4.58 -10.16 1.73
CA TYR A 181 -5.92 -10.77 1.79
C TYR A 181 -6.28 -11.19 3.22
N ALA A 182 -5.41 -11.99 3.86
CA ALA A 182 -5.65 -12.52 5.20
C ALA A 182 -5.80 -11.40 6.24
N ILE A 183 -4.95 -10.39 6.18
CA ILE A 183 -4.98 -9.23 7.07
C ILE A 183 -6.30 -8.47 6.89
N ASN A 184 -6.70 -8.19 5.65
CA ASN A 184 -7.95 -7.48 5.38
C ASN A 184 -9.17 -8.31 5.81
N ALA A 185 -9.15 -9.63 5.61
CA ALA A 185 -10.21 -10.51 6.05
C ALA A 185 -10.39 -10.48 7.59
N CYS A 186 -9.29 -10.53 8.35
CA CYS A 186 -9.32 -10.43 9.81
C CYS A 186 -9.75 -9.03 10.29
N ALA A 187 -9.29 -7.98 9.63
CA ALA A 187 -9.58 -6.60 10.03
C ALA A 187 -11.09 -6.26 10.02
N ARG A 188 -11.89 -6.94 9.19
CA ARG A 188 -13.35 -6.78 9.16
C ARG A 188 -14.02 -7.08 10.50
N TYR A 189 -13.41 -7.95 11.31
CA TYR A 189 -13.96 -8.43 12.59
C TYR A 189 -13.21 -7.90 13.81
N SER A 190 -12.38 -6.87 13.65
CA SER A 190 -11.53 -6.31 14.70
C SER A 190 -12.29 -5.59 15.83
N VAL A 191 -13.55 -5.25 15.62
CA VAL A 191 -14.38 -4.54 16.64
C VAL A 191 -14.89 -5.51 17.69
N GLU A 192 -15.40 -6.68 17.26
CA GLU A 192 -15.95 -7.72 18.10
C GLU A 192 -15.44 -9.09 17.61
N PRO A 193 -14.15 -9.39 17.85
CA PRO A 193 -13.56 -10.62 17.36
C PRO A 193 -14.13 -11.84 18.11
N ARG A 194 -14.30 -12.94 17.39
CA ARG A 194 -14.56 -14.27 17.94
C ARG A 194 -13.25 -15.04 18.02
N GLN A 195 -13.23 -16.17 18.74
CA GLN A 195 -12.02 -17.00 18.86
C GLN A 195 -11.50 -17.45 17.49
N ALA A 196 -12.39 -17.76 16.56
CA ALA A 196 -12.01 -18.07 15.18
C ALA A 196 -11.23 -16.94 14.47
N HIS A 197 -11.56 -15.67 14.78
CA HIS A 197 -10.85 -14.50 14.24
C HIS A 197 -9.46 -14.35 14.90
N GLY A 198 -9.36 -14.55 16.23
CA GLY A 198 -8.08 -14.57 16.93
C GLY A 198 -7.14 -15.61 16.37
N ASN A 199 -7.63 -16.85 16.21
CA ASN A 199 -6.87 -17.96 15.62
C ASN A 199 -6.40 -17.64 14.18
N ALA A 200 -7.21 -16.91 13.40
CA ALA A 200 -6.82 -16.46 12.06
C ALA A 200 -5.69 -15.42 12.09
N VAL A 201 -5.71 -14.49 13.05
CA VAL A 201 -4.61 -13.53 13.26
C VAL A 201 -3.32 -14.24 13.69
N GLU A 202 -3.40 -15.19 14.63
CA GLU A 202 -2.24 -16.03 15.01
C GLU A 202 -1.68 -16.81 13.82
N LYS A 203 -2.55 -17.31 12.94
CA LYS A 203 -2.10 -18.02 11.74
C LYS A 203 -1.30 -17.12 10.81
N ILE A 204 -1.66 -15.84 10.66
CA ILE A 204 -0.85 -14.87 9.92
C ILE A 204 0.52 -14.73 10.56
N GLY A 205 0.58 -14.57 11.90
CA GLY A 205 1.85 -14.51 12.64
C GLY A 205 2.71 -15.76 12.46
N ARG A 206 2.11 -16.95 12.50
CA ARG A 206 2.82 -18.23 12.21
C ARG A 206 3.29 -18.34 10.77
N CYS A 207 2.59 -17.74 9.81
CA CYS A 207 3.07 -17.67 8.44
C CYS A 207 4.31 -16.76 8.34
N LEU A 208 4.33 -15.64 9.06
CA LEU A 208 5.47 -14.73 9.12
C LEU A 208 6.70 -15.38 9.75
N LEU A 209 6.55 -16.25 10.76
CA LEU A 209 7.67 -17.03 11.31
C LEU A 209 8.43 -17.83 10.25
N GLY A 210 7.75 -18.31 9.22
CA GLY A 210 8.37 -19.04 8.12
C GLY A 210 9.15 -18.17 7.13
N VAL A 211 9.11 -16.84 7.27
CA VAL A 211 9.65 -15.85 6.34
C VAL A 211 10.30 -14.65 7.04
N MET A 212 10.87 -14.87 8.22
CA MET A 212 11.46 -13.78 9.03
C MET A 212 12.53 -13.00 8.29
N ASP A 213 13.33 -13.67 7.46
CA ASP A 213 14.42 -13.05 6.72
C ASP A 213 13.99 -12.53 5.34
N GLU A 214 12.75 -12.78 4.93
CA GLU A 214 12.30 -12.41 3.59
C GLU A 214 11.79 -10.96 3.52
N GLY A 215 11.72 -10.45 2.29
CA GLY A 215 11.24 -9.10 1.99
C GLY A 215 11.15 -8.91 0.47
N LEU A 216 10.68 -7.78 -0.01
CA LEU A 216 10.59 -7.50 -1.44
C LEU A 216 11.98 -7.33 -2.05
N ILE A 217 12.22 -7.98 -3.18
CA ILE A 217 13.49 -7.91 -3.91
C ILE A 217 13.29 -7.05 -5.17
N ILE A 218 13.95 -5.91 -5.23
CA ILE A 218 13.94 -4.98 -6.37
C ILE A 218 15.21 -5.23 -7.19
N ASP A 219 15.05 -5.44 -8.49
CA ASP A 219 16.15 -5.50 -9.44
C ASP A 219 16.21 -4.19 -10.23
N PRO A 220 17.13 -3.27 -9.91
CA PRO A 220 17.22 -1.98 -10.60
C PRO A 220 17.72 -2.09 -12.04
N ASN A 221 18.23 -3.24 -12.45
CA ASN A 221 18.72 -3.51 -13.82
C ASN A 221 17.67 -4.24 -14.67
N GLY A 222 16.54 -4.62 -14.07
CA GLY A 222 15.45 -5.27 -14.76
C GLY A 222 14.63 -4.30 -15.64
N PRO A 223 13.73 -4.83 -16.48
CA PRO A 223 12.82 -3.98 -17.25
C PRO A 223 11.93 -3.17 -16.32
N MET A 224 11.80 -1.88 -16.59
CA MET A 224 11.04 -0.94 -15.75
C MET A 224 9.67 -0.68 -16.39
N SER A 225 8.82 -1.71 -16.53
CA SER A 225 7.41 -1.54 -16.92
C SER A 225 6.53 -1.38 -15.69
N LEU A 226 5.59 -0.45 -15.76
CA LEU A 226 4.56 -0.27 -14.73
C LEU A 226 3.30 -0.98 -15.18
N ASP A 227 3.05 -2.17 -14.64
CA ASP A 227 1.96 -3.05 -15.07
C ASP A 227 0.98 -3.34 -13.93
N LEU A 228 -0.28 -3.62 -14.27
CA LEU A 228 -1.38 -3.86 -13.34
C LEU A 228 -2.00 -5.24 -13.58
N TRP A 229 -2.20 -6.02 -12.53
CA TRP A 229 -3.05 -7.20 -12.49
C TRP A 229 -4.25 -6.89 -11.60
N VAL A 230 -5.45 -7.26 -12.05
CA VAL A 230 -6.69 -6.99 -11.33
C VAL A 230 -7.63 -8.19 -11.40
N ASP A 231 -8.35 -8.46 -10.31
CA ASP A 231 -9.28 -9.58 -10.15
C ASP A 231 -10.39 -9.19 -9.16
N ALA A 232 -11.54 -9.83 -9.25
CA ALA A 232 -12.61 -9.74 -8.28
C ALA A 232 -13.10 -11.11 -7.82
N ASP A 233 -13.38 -11.24 -6.52
CA ASP A 233 -14.12 -12.37 -5.98
C ASP A 233 -15.60 -11.97 -5.85
N PHE A 234 -16.42 -12.39 -6.81
CA PHE A 234 -17.85 -12.06 -6.87
C PHE A 234 -18.61 -12.72 -5.73
N ALA A 235 -19.05 -11.92 -4.75
CA ALA A 235 -19.84 -12.34 -3.60
C ALA A 235 -19.27 -13.59 -2.88
N GLY A 236 -17.94 -13.74 -2.83
CA GLY A 236 -17.28 -14.96 -2.33
C GLY A 236 -17.55 -15.29 -0.86
N ASN A 237 -18.06 -14.35 -0.08
CA ASN A 237 -18.53 -14.56 1.30
C ASN A 237 -20.05 -14.81 1.40
N CYS A 238 -20.78 -14.82 0.28
CA CYS A 238 -22.22 -15.08 0.28
C CYS A 238 -22.49 -16.57 0.37
N THR A 239 -22.76 -17.03 1.58
CA THR A 239 -23.10 -18.45 1.86
C THR A 239 -24.44 -18.53 2.58
N THR A 240 -25.04 -19.72 2.61
CA THR A 240 -26.30 -19.95 3.34
C THR A 240 -26.18 -19.67 4.84
N THR A 241 -24.99 -19.84 5.40
CA THR A 241 -24.70 -19.57 6.83
C THR A 241 -24.53 -18.09 7.16
N GLU A 242 -24.27 -17.26 6.15
CA GLU A 242 -24.07 -15.81 6.31
C GLU A 242 -25.19 -14.99 5.63
N SER A 243 -26.33 -15.63 5.29
CA SER A 243 -27.44 -15.01 4.56
C SER A 243 -28.07 -13.83 5.29
N ASP A 244 -27.90 -13.71 6.60
CA ASP A 244 -28.38 -12.61 7.43
C ASP A 244 -27.36 -11.46 7.59
N ASP A 245 -26.17 -11.57 7.01
CA ASP A 245 -25.20 -10.49 6.96
C ASP A 245 -25.21 -9.79 5.60
N PRO A 246 -25.78 -8.58 5.50
CA PRO A 246 -25.82 -7.85 4.23
C PRO A 246 -24.42 -7.53 3.65
N SER A 247 -23.37 -7.61 4.46
CA SER A 247 -22.01 -7.39 3.99
C SER A 247 -21.43 -8.62 3.26
N SER A 248 -22.05 -9.81 3.43
CA SER A 248 -21.58 -11.06 2.81
C SER A 248 -21.73 -11.05 1.28
N VAL A 249 -22.73 -10.34 0.75
CA VAL A 249 -22.99 -10.24 -0.69
C VAL A 249 -22.03 -9.33 -1.44
N ARG A 250 -21.18 -8.57 -0.71
CA ARG A 250 -20.21 -7.68 -1.34
C ARG A 250 -19.03 -8.45 -1.89
N SER A 251 -18.71 -8.16 -3.12
CA SER A 251 -17.52 -8.69 -3.80
C SER A 251 -16.22 -8.14 -3.22
N ARG A 252 -15.13 -8.75 -3.55
CA ARG A 252 -13.80 -8.29 -3.14
C ARG A 252 -12.99 -7.86 -4.36
N THR A 253 -12.36 -6.71 -4.27
CA THR A 253 -11.36 -6.23 -5.22
C THR A 253 -9.97 -6.66 -4.77
N GLY A 254 -9.21 -7.26 -5.68
CA GLY A 254 -7.79 -7.52 -5.56
C GLY A 254 -7.03 -6.92 -6.72
N PHE A 255 -5.92 -6.24 -6.45
CA PHE A 255 -5.02 -5.82 -7.51
C PHE A 255 -3.57 -5.69 -7.02
N VAL A 256 -2.66 -5.74 -7.97
CA VAL A 256 -1.25 -5.43 -7.76
C VAL A 256 -0.71 -4.65 -8.94
N VAL A 257 -0.06 -3.53 -8.65
CA VAL A 257 0.77 -2.78 -9.62
C VAL A 257 2.21 -3.16 -9.37
N THR A 258 2.91 -3.50 -10.43
CA THR A 258 4.34 -3.82 -10.37
C THR A 258 5.15 -2.83 -11.18
N LEU A 259 6.36 -2.54 -10.70
CA LEU A 259 7.39 -1.84 -11.46
C LEU A 259 8.52 -2.84 -11.72
N GLY A 260 8.77 -3.17 -12.98
CA GLY A 260 9.76 -4.17 -13.34
C GLY A 260 9.48 -5.55 -12.72
N SER A 261 8.22 -5.96 -12.63
CA SER A 261 7.74 -7.19 -11.99
C SER A 261 7.80 -7.21 -10.45
N VAL A 262 8.22 -6.14 -9.78
CA VAL A 262 8.20 -6.01 -8.32
C VAL A 262 6.94 -5.28 -7.89
N PRO A 263 6.17 -5.77 -6.92
CA PRO A 263 4.97 -5.08 -6.43
C PRO A 263 5.36 -3.75 -5.77
N VAL A 264 4.75 -2.67 -6.24
CA VAL A 264 4.93 -1.32 -5.69
C VAL A 264 3.65 -0.77 -5.08
N LEU A 265 2.51 -1.33 -5.47
CA LEU A 265 1.21 -1.01 -4.88
C LEU A 265 0.28 -2.22 -5.04
N TRP A 266 -0.37 -2.61 -3.97
CA TRP A 266 -1.35 -3.70 -3.98
C TRP A 266 -2.49 -3.44 -3.02
N LYS A 267 -3.60 -4.14 -3.23
CA LYS A 267 -4.75 -4.02 -2.36
C LYS A 267 -5.61 -5.27 -2.39
N SER A 268 -6.16 -5.59 -1.22
CA SER A 268 -7.26 -6.53 -1.05
C SER A 268 -8.33 -5.81 -0.22
N VAL A 269 -9.52 -5.61 -0.78
CA VAL A 269 -10.58 -4.83 -0.10
C VAL A 269 -11.96 -5.26 -0.55
N VAL A 270 -12.91 -5.30 0.38
CA VAL A 270 -14.33 -5.52 0.06
C VAL A 270 -14.86 -4.29 -0.66
N GLN A 271 -15.61 -4.49 -1.73
CA GLN A 271 -16.23 -3.42 -2.51
C GLN A 271 -17.27 -2.67 -1.68
N THR A 272 -17.37 -1.38 -1.89
CA THR A 272 -18.39 -0.55 -1.25
C THR A 272 -19.75 -0.66 -1.93
N GLU A 273 -19.75 -0.97 -3.22
CA GLU A 273 -20.94 -1.21 -4.04
C GLU A 273 -21.27 -2.71 -4.06
N ILE A 274 -22.51 -3.05 -4.31
CA ILE A 274 -22.96 -4.44 -4.53
C ILE A 274 -22.98 -4.67 -6.02
N ALA A 275 -22.13 -5.56 -6.52
CA ALA A 275 -22.17 -6.00 -7.89
C ALA A 275 -23.30 -7.03 -8.07
N LEU A 276 -24.01 -6.96 -9.19
CA LEU A 276 -25.12 -7.87 -9.52
C LEU A 276 -24.69 -9.01 -10.45
N SER A 277 -23.43 -9.01 -10.88
CA SER A 277 -22.83 -10.07 -11.71
C SER A 277 -21.31 -10.12 -11.51
N ALA A 278 -20.69 -11.25 -11.91
CA ALA A 278 -19.24 -11.39 -11.90
C ALA A 278 -18.58 -10.28 -12.74
N MET A 279 -19.05 -10.06 -13.97
CA MET A 279 -18.56 -9.00 -14.87
C MET A 279 -18.63 -7.60 -14.23
N GLU A 280 -19.69 -7.30 -13.47
CA GLU A 280 -19.83 -6.01 -12.79
C GLU A 280 -18.81 -5.89 -11.64
N SER A 281 -18.57 -6.97 -10.88
CA SER A 281 -17.56 -6.97 -9.81
C SER A 281 -16.14 -6.77 -10.37
N GLU A 282 -15.82 -7.41 -11.50
CA GLU A 282 -14.55 -7.22 -12.20
C GLU A 282 -14.40 -5.77 -12.67
N HIS A 283 -15.46 -5.21 -13.25
CA HIS A 283 -15.44 -3.82 -13.72
C HIS A 283 -15.25 -2.80 -12.59
N ILE A 284 -15.85 -3.04 -11.40
CA ILE A 284 -15.63 -2.23 -10.20
C ILE A 284 -14.16 -2.33 -9.76
N SER A 285 -13.59 -3.53 -9.79
CA SER A 285 -12.19 -3.79 -9.46
C SER A 285 -11.25 -3.07 -10.43
N LEU A 286 -11.48 -3.24 -11.73
CA LEU A 286 -10.72 -2.60 -12.80
C LEU A 286 -10.72 -1.08 -12.64
N SER A 287 -11.91 -0.46 -12.46
CA SER A 287 -11.99 0.99 -12.31
C SER A 287 -11.28 1.50 -11.04
N THR A 288 -11.29 0.70 -9.97
CA THR A 288 -10.61 1.04 -8.70
C THR A 288 -9.10 0.97 -8.86
N ALA A 289 -8.60 -0.07 -9.53
CA ALA A 289 -7.18 -0.28 -9.77
C ALA A 289 -6.60 0.71 -10.79
N MET A 290 -7.34 0.99 -11.88
CA MET A 290 -6.94 1.96 -12.90
C MET A 290 -6.71 3.36 -12.34
N ARG A 291 -7.56 3.81 -11.41
CA ARG A 291 -7.35 5.11 -10.72
C ARG A 291 -6.01 5.17 -10.01
N LYS A 292 -5.54 4.04 -9.48
CA LYS A 292 -4.24 3.95 -8.81
C LYS A 292 -3.08 3.87 -9.80
N LEU A 293 -3.25 3.10 -10.86
CA LEU A 293 -2.25 3.02 -11.93
C LEU A 293 -1.99 4.39 -12.55
N ILE A 294 -3.05 5.13 -12.91
CA ILE A 294 -2.94 6.46 -13.54
C ILE A 294 -2.20 7.44 -12.62
N GLN A 295 -2.55 7.46 -11.33
CA GLN A 295 -1.85 8.29 -10.34
C GLN A 295 -0.37 7.92 -10.22
N LEU A 296 -0.07 6.62 -10.16
CA LEU A 296 1.30 6.13 -10.00
C LEU A 296 2.15 6.41 -11.26
N ARG A 297 1.54 6.28 -12.44
CA ARG A 297 2.18 6.69 -13.71
C ARG A 297 2.56 8.16 -13.68
N ALA A 298 1.63 9.02 -13.29
CA ALA A 298 1.88 10.46 -13.23
C ALA A 298 3.04 10.79 -12.27
N VAL A 299 3.05 10.20 -11.06
CA VAL A 299 4.16 10.37 -10.09
C VAL A 299 5.49 9.84 -10.63
N LEU A 300 5.47 8.76 -11.43
CA LEU A 300 6.70 8.17 -11.97
C LEU A 300 7.29 9.00 -13.12
N PHE A 301 6.44 9.53 -14.00
CA PHE A 301 6.91 10.20 -15.22
C PHE A 301 7.15 11.72 -15.03
N GLU A 302 6.46 12.39 -14.13
CA GLU A 302 6.68 13.80 -13.83
C GLU A 302 8.17 14.12 -13.48
N PRO A 303 8.86 13.35 -12.61
CA PRO A 303 10.27 13.59 -12.35
C PRO A 303 11.19 13.37 -13.55
N ASP A 304 10.82 12.51 -14.51
CA ASP A 304 11.67 12.21 -15.66
C ASP A 304 11.77 13.41 -16.62
N GLU A 305 10.69 14.16 -16.78
CA GLU A 305 10.67 15.40 -17.57
C GLU A 305 11.66 16.44 -17.02
N HIS A 306 11.74 16.57 -15.70
CA HIS A 306 12.61 17.53 -15.01
C HIS A 306 14.01 17.01 -14.74
N PHE A 307 14.13 15.72 -14.44
CA PHE A 307 15.41 15.10 -14.06
C PHE A 307 16.17 14.54 -15.23
N LYS A 308 15.51 14.24 -16.36
CA LYS A 308 16.05 13.42 -17.44
C LYS A 308 16.72 12.17 -16.85
N LEU A 309 16.01 11.49 -15.95
CA LEU A 309 16.50 10.29 -15.27
C LEU A 309 16.74 9.15 -16.25
N GLY A 310 16.28 9.29 -17.49
CA GLY A 310 16.31 8.26 -18.52
C GLY A 310 15.36 7.11 -18.13
N LEU A 311 14.35 7.39 -17.32
CA LEU A 311 13.27 6.45 -17.05
C LEU A 311 12.49 6.15 -18.32
N SER A 312 12.27 7.17 -19.14
CA SER A 312 11.66 7.05 -20.47
C SER A 312 12.45 6.15 -21.43
N ASP A 313 13.77 6.10 -21.29
CA ASP A 313 14.63 5.23 -22.11
C ASP A 313 14.66 3.78 -21.60
N LYS A 314 14.43 3.56 -20.31
CA LYS A 314 14.46 2.24 -19.64
C LYS A 314 13.08 1.74 -19.25
N THR A 315 12.12 2.63 -19.07
CA THR A 315 10.76 2.32 -18.65
C THR A 315 9.88 2.32 -19.87
N SER A 316 9.15 1.22 -20.10
CA SER A 316 8.09 1.23 -21.11
C SER A 316 7.09 2.32 -20.74
N THR A 317 6.85 3.24 -21.66
CA THR A 317 5.78 4.24 -21.50
C THR A 317 4.39 3.60 -21.53
N ILE A 318 4.31 2.35 -22.03
CA ILE A 318 3.08 1.57 -22.09
C ILE A 318 2.97 0.73 -20.80
N SER A 319 1.83 0.85 -20.12
CA SER A 319 1.43 -0.01 -19.01
C SER A 319 0.43 -1.04 -19.48
N HIS A 320 0.66 -2.30 -19.13
CA HIS A 320 -0.28 -3.38 -19.41
C HIS A 320 -1.19 -3.61 -18.21
N VAL A 321 -2.48 -3.74 -18.49
CA VAL A 321 -3.51 -4.07 -17.50
C VAL A 321 -4.04 -5.45 -17.83
N PHE A 322 -3.77 -6.39 -16.94
CA PHE A 322 -4.13 -7.80 -17.10
C PHE A 322 -5.45 -8.11 -16.40
N GLU A 323 -6.44 -8.50 -17.19
CA GLU A 323 -7.81 -8.83 -16.78
C GLU A 323 -8.22 -10.15 -17.44
N ASP A 324 -8.69 -11.13 -16.68
CA ASP A 324 -9.05 -12.44 -17.21
C ASP A 324 -10.55 -12.57 -17.56
N ASP A 325 -11.43 -11.71 -17.03
CA ASP A 325 -12.83 -11.69 -17.43
C ASP A 325 -13.02 -11.05 -18.82
N ARG A 326 -13.42 -11.88 -19.79
CA ARG A 326 -13.64 -11.43 -21.16
C ARG A 326 -14.73 -10.37 -21.29
N ALA A 327 -15.81 -10.48 -20.53
CA ALA A 327 -16.93 -9.55 -20.62
C ALA A 327 -16.54 -8.17 -20.04
N CYS A 328 -15.77 -8.16 -18.95
CA CYS A 328 -15.20 -6.94 -18.39
C CYS A 328 -14.29 -6.25 -19.39
N ARG A 329 -13.35 -6.98 -20.04
CA ARG A 329 -12.45 -6.42 -21.07
C ARG A 329 -13.19 -5.83 -22.27
N ILE A 330 -14.19 -6.55 -22.81
CA ILE A 330 -15.01 -6.05 -23.90
C ILE A 330 -15.71 -4.74 -23.49
N LEU A 331 -16.30 -4.71 -22.30
CA LEU A 331 -16.96 -3.51 -21.79
C LEU A 331 -15.97 -2.35 -21.62
N ALA A 332 -14.79 -2.61 -21.07
CA ALA A 332 -13.75 -1.61 -20.82
C ALA A 332 -13.15 -1.01 -22.09
N THR A 333 -13.17 -1.75 -23.21
CA THR A 333 -12.65 -1.31 -24.52
C THR A 333 -13.72 -0.88 -25.50
N THR A 334 -15.01 -0.99 -25.13
CA THR A 334 -16.14 -0.59 -25.97
C THR A 334 -16.29 0.93 -25.95
N ASP A 335 -16.50 1.51 -27.14
CA ASP A 335 -16.83 2.93 -27.28
C ASP A 335 -18.07 3.25 -26.40
N PRO A 336 -17.98 4.19 -25.46
CA PRO A 336 -19.09 4.57 -24.59
C PRO A 336 -20.37 4.96 -25.32
N LEU A 337 -20.28 5.48 -26.55
CA LEU A 337 -21.44 5.82 -27.39
C LEU A 337 -22.23 4.58 -27.84
N ARG A 338 -21.62 3.39 -27.79
CA ARG A 338 -22.28 2.12 -28.16
C ARG A 338 -22.90 1.40 -26.95
N MET A 339 -22.80 1.97 -25.75
CA MET A 339 -23.33 1.34 -24.55
C MET A 339 -24.86 1.46 -24.47
N THR A 340 -25.48 0.40 -23.98
CA THR A 340 -26.95 0.35 -23.78
C THR A 340 -27.36 1.14 -22.55
N PRO A 341 -28.62 1.59 -22.44
CA PRO A 341 -29.14 2.25 -21.23
C PRO A 341 -29.00 1.43 -19.95
N ARG A 342 -28.97 0.06 -20.05
CA ARG A 342 -28.80 -0.84 -18.92
C ARG A 342 -27.39 -0.80 -18.32
N SER A 343 -26.38 -0.46 -19.11
CA SER A 343 -24.99 -0.35 -18.69
C SER A 343 -24.56 1.09 -18.37
N LYS A 344 -25.48 2.04 -18.26
CA LYS A 344 -25.18 3.46 -18.05
C LYS A 344 -24.35 3.74 -16.78
N SER A 345 -24.63 3.03 -15.68
CA SER A 345 -23.85 3.17 -14.42
C SER A 345 -22.40 2.71 -14.58
N LEU A 346 -22.18 1.66 -15.38
CA LEU A 346 -20.87 1.16 -15.73
C LEU A 346 -20.19 2.05 -16.77
N ALA A 347 -20.97 2.62 -17.70
CA ALA A 347 -20.47 3.50 -18.76
C ALA A 347 -19.72 4.72 -18.19
N VAL A 348 -20.17 5.30 -17.09
CA VAL A 348 -19.48 6.44 -16.46
C VAL A 348 -18.07 6.07 -16.02
N LYS A 349 -17.90 4.88 -15.40
CA LYS A 349 -16.59 4.39 -14.98
C LYS A 349 -15.71 4.08 -16.20
N CYS A 350 -16.29 3.46 -17.25
CA CYS A 350 -15.60 3.20 -18.51
C CYS A 350 -15.14 4.49 -19.17
N HIS A 351 -16.02 5.48 -19.31
CA HIS A 351 -15.69 6.77 -19.90
C HIS A 351 -14.47 7.41 -19.25
N TRP A 352 -14.43 7.36 -17.92
CA TRP A 352 -13.35 7.97 -17.16
C TRP A 352 -12.00 7.31 -17.47
N PHE A 353 -11.87 6.00 -17.47
CA PHE A 353 -10.57 5.39 -17.74
C PHE A 353 -10.27 5.22 -19.22
N CYS A 354 -11.29 5.10 -20.09
CA CYS A 354 -11.07 5.15 -21.55
C CYS A 354 -10.46 6.48 -22.00
N SER A 355 -10.84 7.61 -21.37
CA SER A 355 -10.22 8.91 -21.66
C SER A 355 -8.73 8.97 -21.26
N HIS A 356 -8.27 8.06 -20.38
CA HIS A 356 -6.88 7.96 -19.94
C HIS A 356 -6.14 6.77 -20.54
N SER A 357 -6.84 5.93 -21.34
CA SER A 357 -6.27 4.77 -22.00
C SER A 357 -6.03 5.07 -23.47
N SER A 358 -4.84 4.82 -23.94
CA SER A 358 -4.49 4.85 -25.37
C SER A 358 -3.53 3.70 -25.67
N PRO A 359 -3.44 3.26 -26.93
CA PRO A 359 -2.47 2.23 -27.33
C PRO A 359 -1.03 2.57 -26.94
N ASP A 360 -0.73 3.87 -26.83
CA ASP A 360 0.62 4.37 -26.51
C ASP A 360 0.83 4.62 -25.01
N SER A 361 -0.17 4.33 -24.15
CA SER A 361 -0.06 4.60 -22.71
C SER A 361 -0.54 3.46 -21.82
N ILE A 362 -1.78 3.02 -21.93
CA ILE A 362 -2.37 1.96 -21.11
C ILE A 362 -3.13 1.00 -22.03
N VAL A 363 -2.76 -0.28 -21.99
CA VAL A 363 -3.35 -1.33 -22.81
C VAL A 363 -3.95 -2.42 -21.91
N ILE A 364 -5.26 -2.65 -22.04
CA ILE A 364 -5.94 -3.76 -21.35
C ILE A 364 -5.73 -5.02 -22.16
N GLN A 365 -5.19 -6.06 -21.52
CA GLN A 365 -4.82 -7.31 -22.14
C GLN A 365 -5.49 -8.51 -21.47
N ASP A 366 -5.63 -9.58 -22.26
CA ASP A 366 -6.05 -10.90 -21.78
C ASP A 366 -4.97 -11.54 -20.95
N ILE A 367 -5.38 -12.29 -19.93
CA ILE A 367 -4.49 -13.17 -19.19
C ILE A 367 -5.24 -14.46 -18.86
N GLU A 368 -4.54 -15.57 -18.94
CA GLU A 368 -5.08 -16.84 -18.43
C GLU A 368 -5.21 -16.77 -16.91
N SER A 369 -6.34 -17.22 -16.35
CA SER A 369 -6.60 -17.20 -14.90
C SER A 369 -5.49 -17.90 -14.09
N ALA A 370 -4.83 -18.90 -14.64
CA ALA A 370 -3.69 -19.56 -13.99
C ALA A 370 -2.48 -18.64 -13.78
N ASN A 371 -2.37 -17.55 -14.55
CA ASN A 371 -1.30 -16.58 -14.51
C ASN A 371 -1.72 -15.26 -13.82
N GLN A 372 -2.97 -15.17 -13.31
CA GLN A 372 -3.51 -13.98 -12.67
C GLN A 372 -2.81 -13.71 -11.33
N LYS A 373 -1.99 -12.68 -11.27
CA LYS A 373 -1.28 -12.30 -10.03
C LYS A 373 -2.20 -11.71 -8.96
N ALA A 374 -3.37 -11.23 -9.36
CA ALA A 374 -4.33 -10.63 -8.43
C ALA A 374 -5.14 -11.66 -7.62
N ASP A 375 -5.18 -12.93 -8.02
CA ASP A 375 -5.93 -14.02 -7.36
C ASP A 375 -5.70 -14.12 -5.85
N GLY A 376 -4.46 -14.05 -5.41
CA GLY A 376 -4.12 -14.14 -3.99
C GLY A 376 -4.52 -12.92 -3.16
N PHE A 377 -5.01 -11.85 -3.80
CA PHE A 377 -5.57 -10.68 -3.13
C PHE A 377 -7.10 -10.74 -3.03
N THR A 378 -7.75 -11.67 -3.71
CA THR A 378 -9.22 -11.81 -3.71
C THR A 378 -9.71 -13.01 -2.92
N LYS A 379 -8.97 -14.11 -2.90
CA LYS A 379 -9.37 -15.39 -2.30
C LYS A 379 -8.23 -16.11 -1.57
N PRO A 380 -8.52 -17.00 -0.60
CA PRO A 380 -7.51 -17.85 0.00
C PRO A 380 -7.05 -18.90 -1.02
N LEU A 381 -5.74 -19.04 -1.16
CA LEU A 381 -5.15 -20.03 -2.06
C LEU A 381 -4.75 -21.31 -1.31
N ALA A 382 -4.97 -22.46 -1.90
CA ALA A 382 -4.45 -23.74 -1.39
C ALA A 382 -2.91 -23.67 -1.29
N THR A 383 -2.33 -24.39 -0.33
CA THR A 383 -0.90 -24.28 0.04
C THR A 383 0.05 -24.37 -1.16
N LYS A 384 -0.18 -25.28 -2.10
CA LYS A 384 0.68 -25.46 -3.30
C LYS A 384 0.59 -24.22 -4.20
N LEU A 385 -0.64 -23.75 -4.47
CA LEU A 385 -0.89 -22.56 -5.29
C LEU A 385 -0.36 -21.29 -4.61
N PHE A 386 -0.59 -21.14 -3.31
CA PHE A 386 -0.07 -20.00 -2.54
C PHE A 386 1.46 -19.89 -2.61
N ARG A 387 2.17 -21.02 -2.45
CA ARG A 387 3.63 -21.01 -2.54
C ARG A 387 4.12 -20.63 -3.93
N ALA A 388 3.47 -21.11 -4.99
CA ALA A 388 3.81 -20.74 -6.37
C ALA A 388 3.52 -19.25 -6.63
N TRP A 389 2.32 -18.79 -6.27
CA TRP A 389 1.88 -17.41 -6.39
C TRP A 389 2.80 -16.44 -5.62
N ARG A 390 3.13 -16.75 -4.36
CA ARG A 390 4.01 -15.94 -3.53
C ARG A 390 5.39 -15.74 -4.19
N ARG A 391 5.98 -16.79 -4.77
CA ARG A 391 7.24 -16.68 -5.50
C ARG A 391 7.17 -15.72 -6.68
N VAL A 392 6.05 -15.71 -7.39
CA VAL A 392 5.84 -14.80 -8.53
C VAL A 392 5.64 -13.38 -8.06
N VAL A 393 4.84 -13.15 -7.00
CA VAL A 393 4.48 -11.81 -6.52
C VAL A 393 5.59 -11.20 -5.70
N CYS A 394 6.15 -11.91 -4.72
CA CYS A 394 7.17 -11.38 -3.80
C CYS A 394 8.60 -11.53 -4.33
N ARG A 395 8.82 -12.35 -5.37
CA ARG A 395 10.13 -12.59 -6.01
C ARG A 395 11.13 -13.34 -5.12
N TRP A 396 10.65 -14.19 -4.19
CA TRP A 396 11.46 -15.02 -3.29
C TRP A 396 10.85 -16.39 -2.97
#